data_c2c10f26cda9f93eaef30f700b17804f
#
_entry.id   c2c10f26cda9f93eaef30f700b17804f
#
_cell.length_a   1.000
_cell.length_b   1.000
_cell.length_c   1.000
_cell.angle_alpha   90.00
_cell.angle_beta   90.00
_cell.angle_gamma   90.00
#
_symmetry.space_group_name_H-M   'P 1'
#
loop_
_entity.id
_entity.type
_entity.pdbx_description
1 polymer ?
#
loop_
_entity_poly.entity_id
_entity_poly.type
_entity_poly.pdbx_seq_one_letter_code
_entity_poly.pdbx_strand_id
1 'polypeptide(L)'
;MTEDFTPELENDELYEHHRVIATDGQVPLRVDKFLMNFIENATRNKLQQAAKAGNILVNDVAVKSNHKVKPKDVVRIVLAHPPHENLLVAEDIPIDIIYEDDTLMVVNKPAGMVVHPGHGNYSGTLVNGLIHHVENLPTNSNERPGLVHRIDKDTSGLLVVAKTEFAMAHLSKQFFDRTTNRKYLALVWGNMEDNEGTIEGNIGRSFKNRLQMDVFHEGDHGKHAVTHYKVVERFTYVTLVECKLETGRTHQIRAHFKYIGHTLFNDERYGGNDILKGTTFTKYKQFVENCFKVLPRQALHAKTLGFRHPITKEMMQFDCDIPQDITDCLEKWKTYTLNSKE
;
A
#
# COMPACT_ATOMS: atom_id res chain seq x y z
N MET A 1 40.51 -4.29 3.25
CA MET A 1 39.16 -4.73 2.92
C MET A 1 38.61 -3.73 1.94
N THR A 2 38.63 -4.09 0.67
CA THR A 2 38.18 -3.27 -0.45
C THR A 2 36.69 -3.50 -0.58
N GLU A 3 35.91 -2.45 -0.35
CA GLU A 3 34.48 -2.43 -0.69
C GLU A 3 34.38 -2.55 -2.21
N ASP A 4 33.81 -3.65 -2.68
CA ASP A 4 33.41 -3.82 -4.08
C ASP A 4 32.20 -2.90 -4.35
N PHE A 5 32.52 -1.73 -4.87
CA PHE A 5 31.56 -0.83 -5.48
C PHE A 5 31.23 -1.39 -6.86
N THR A 6 30.17 -2.18 -6.98
CA THR A 6 29.56 -2.47 -8.27
C THR A 6 28.81 -1.23 -8.72
N PRO A 7 29.25 -0.52 -9.78
CA PRO A 7 28.47 0.56 -10.34
C PRO A 7 27.17 -0.04 -10.90
N GLU A 8 26.01 0.43 -10.43
CA GLU A 8 24.77 0.26 -11.17
C GLU A 8 25.04 0.84 -12.57
N LEU A 9 25.06 -0.03 -13.55
CA LEU A 9 25.02 0.37 -14.95
C LEU A 9 23.71 1.11 -15.13
N GLU A 10 23.76 2.45 -15.20
CA GLU A 10 22.67 3.26 -15.70
C GLU A 10 22.38 2.74 -17.12
N ASN A 11 21.32 1.99 -17.24
CA ASN A 11 20.84 1.48 -18.51
C ASN A 11 20.11 2.65 -19.17
N ASP A 12 20.81 3.41 -19.99
CA ASP A 12 20.28 4.53 -20.80
C ASP A 12 19.32 4.06 -21.90
N GLU A 13 18.99 2.75 -21.96
CA GLU A 13 18.06 2.20 -22.91
C GLU A 13 16.62 2.60 -22.55
N LEU A 14 15.97 3.30 -23.50
CA LEU A 14 14.54 3.61 -23.42
C LEU A 14 13.75 2.50 -24.13
N TYR A 15 12.80 1.92 -23.40
CA TYR A 15 11.93 0.85 -23.90
C TYR A 15 10.61 1.43 -24.43
N GLU A 16 10.17 0.96 -25.60
CA GLU A 16 8.91 1.36 -26.21
C GLU A 16 7.72 0.70 -25.45
N HIS A 17 6.87 1.52 -24.85
CA HIS A 17 5.67 1.07 -24.13
C HIS A 17 4.41 1.13 -24.98
N HIS A 18 4.31 2.12 -25.84
CA HIS A 18 3.19 2.28 -26.76
C HIS A 18 3.69 2.86 -28.09
N ARG A 19 3.13 2.34 -29.18
CA ARG A 19 3.36 2.82 -30.53
C ARG A 19 2.04 3.00 -31.25
N VAL A 20 1.79 4.20 -31.74
CA VAL A 20 0.58 4.57 -32.48
C VAL A 20 0.98 5.27 -33.75
N ILE A 21 0.48 4.80 -34.89
CA ILE A 21 0.68 5.45 -36.18
C ILE A 21 -0.58 6.23 -36.54
N ALA A 22 -0.43 7.53 -36.76
CA ALA A 22 -1.54 8.40 -37.12
C ALA A 22 -2.04 8.04 -38.54
N THR A 23 -3.35 7.87 -38.70
CA THR A 23 -3.98 7.53 -39.97
C THR A 23 -3.84 8.64 -41.02
N ASP A 24 -4.00 8.33 -42.31
CA ASP A 24 -3.94 9.32 -43.40
C ASP A 24 -4.99 10.44 -43.25
N GLY A 25 -6.11 10.18 -42.59
CA GLY A 25 -7.17 11.15 -42.30
C GLY A 25 -7.03 11.88 -40.94
N GLN A 26 -5.91 11.73 -40.26
CA GLN A 26 -5.68 12.35 -38.96
C GLN A 26 -5.73 13.89 -39.04
N VAL A 27 -6.72 14.49 -38.41
CA VAL A 27 -6.75 15.96 -38.21
C VAL A 27 -5.68 16.33 -37.18
N PRO A 28 -4.92 17.44 -37.39
CA PRO A 28 -3.89 17.85 -36.44
C PRO A 28 -4.44 18.01 -35.01
N LEU A 29 -4.06 17.09 -34.14
CA LEU A 29 -4.50 17.01 -32.76
C LEU A 29 -3.29 17.04 -31.82
N ARG A 30 -3.40 17.72 -30.67
CA ARG A 30 -2.34 17.72 -29.65
C ARG A 30 -2.02 16.30 -29.22
N VAL A 31 -0.73 15.99 -29.07
CA VAL A 31 -0.26 14.62 -28.76
C VAL A 31 -0.85 14.10 -27.43
N ASP A 32 -1.04 14.96 -26.41
CA ASP A 32 -1.69 14.58 -25.16
C ASP A 32 -3.16 14.16 -25.35
N LYS A 33 -3.90 14.79 -26.28
CA LYS A 33 -5.26 14.40 -26.63
C LYS A 33 -5.30 13.20 -27.57
N PHE A 34 -4.37 13.14 -28.54
CA PHE A 34 -4.26 12.04 -29.47
C PHE A 34 -4.06 10.72 -28.72
N LEU A 35 -3.07 10.64 -27.83
CA LEU A 35 -2.74 9.41 -27.09
C LEU A 35 -3.86 8.95 -26.13
N MET A 36 -4.69 9.85 -25.62
CA MET A 36 -5.87 9.46 -24.81
C MET A 36 -6.87 8.59 -25.56
N ASN A 37 -6.90 8.66 -26.90
CA ASN A 37 -7.81 7.85 -27.70
C ASN A 37 -7.31 6.41 -27.92
N PHE A 38 -6.04 6.13 -27.64
CA PHE A 38 -5.37 4.86 -27.96
C PHE A 38 -4.84 4.13 -26.72
N ILE A 39 -4.69 4.84 -25.57
CA ILE A 39 -4.12 4.25 -24.38
C ILE A 39 -5.21 4.18 -23.30
N GLU A 40 -5.59 2.98 -22.97
CA GLU A 40 -6.59 2.70 -21.95
C GLU A 40 -6.11 3.22 -20.58
N ASN A 41 -7.00 3.84 -19.82
CA ASN A 41 -6.72 4.43 -18.51
C ASN A 41 -5.66 5.56 -18.48
N ALA A 42 -5.22 6.07 -19.65
CA ALA A 42 -4.35 7.24 -19.69
C ALA A 42 -5.12 8.50 -19.28
N THR A 43 -4.53 9.28 -18.37
CA THR A 43 -5.06 10.61 -18.06
C THR A 43 -4.24 11.68 -18.74
N ARG A 44 -4.88 12.78 -19.12
CA ARG A 44 -4.20 13.90 -19.78
C ARG A 44 -3.02 14.41 -18.95
N ASN A 45 -3.12 14.43 -17.63
CA ASN A 45 -2.05 14.86 -16.74
C ASN A 45 -0.83 13.94 -16.82
N LYS A 46 -1.03 12.61 -16.82
CA LYS A 46 0.07 11.64 -16.99
C LYS A 46 0.79 11.83 -18.31
N LEU A 47 0.05 12.03 -19.39
CA LEU A 47 0.63 12.25 -20.72
C LEU A 47 1.40 13.58 -20.81
N GLN A 48 0.91 14.64 -20.15
CA GLN A 48 1.63 15.91 -20.07
C GLN A 48 2.93 15.79 -19.27
N GLN A 49 2.93 15.04 -18.18
CA GLN A 49 4.14 14.75 -17.40
C GLN A 49 5.14 13.90 -18.21
N ALA A 50 4.66 12.86 -18.90
CA ALA A 50 5.50 12.05 -19.78
C ALA A 50 6.14 12.89 -20.89
N ALA A 51 5.38 13.79 -21.52
CA ALA A 51 5.93 14.71 -22.52
C ALA A 51 6.95 15.69 -21.94
N LYS A 52 6.74 16.18 -20.70
CA LYS A 52 7.69 17.04 -19.99
C LYS A 52 8.99 16.32 -19.65
N ALA A 53 8.91 15.02 -19.35
CA ALA A 53 10.06 14.15 -19.08
C ALA A 53 10.80 13.70 -20.37
N GLY A 54 10.32 14.09 -21.57
CA GLY A 54 10.92 13.66 -22.84
C GLY A 54 10.51 12.26 -23.29
N ASN A 55 9.55 11.63 -22.66
CA ASN A 55 9.15 10.24 -22.86
C ASN A 55 8.10 10.05 -23.97
N ILE A 56 7.64 11.13 -24.60
CA ILE A 56 6.77 11.06 -25.79
C ILE A 56 7.56 11.49 -27.00
N LEU A 57 7.72 10.57 -27.95
CA LEU A 57 8.43 10.79 -29.21
C LEU A 57 7.41 10.84 -30.34
N VAL A 58 7.64 11.76 -31.28
CA VAL A 58 6.97 11.79 -32.60
C VAL A 58 8.05 11.71 -33.68
N ASN A 59 7.99 10.68 -34.50
CA ASN A 59 9.02 10.38 -35.47
C ASN A 59 10.44 10.39 -34.87
N ASP A 60 10.58 9.72 -33.71
CA ASP A 60 11.80 9.57 -32.93
C ASP A 60 12.35 10.84 -32.26
N VAL A 61 11.61 11.93 -32.28
CA VAL A 61 11.98 13.18 -31.63
C VAL A 61 11.08 13.47 -30.43
N ALA A 62 11.67 13.75 -29.25
CA ALA A 62 10.92 14.09 -28.05
C ALA A 62 10.13 15.40 -28.25
N VAL A 63 8.84 15.37 -27.89
CA VAL A 63 7.92 16.49 -28.13
C VAL A 63 7.25 16.98 -26.86
N LYS A 64 6.86 18.25 -26.86
CA LYS A 64 6.02 18.81 -25.80
C LYS A 64 4.56 18.35 -25.94
N SER A 65 3.80 18.36 -24.85
CA SER A 65 2.40 17.91 -24.79
C SER A 65 1.46 18.65 -25.76
N ASN A 66 1.81 19.82 -26.24
CA ASN A 66 1.04 20.62 -27.19
C ASN A 66 1.42 20.37 -28.67
N HIS A 67 2.40 19.50 -28.93
CA HIS A 67 2.76 19.12 -30.30
C HIS A 67 1.53 18.58 -31.05
N LYS A 68 1.35 19.00 -32.30
CA LYS A 68 0.22 18.56 -33.17
C LYS A 68 0.66 17.39 -33.99
N VAL A 69 0.08 16.22 -33.69
CA VAL A 69 0.25 14.98 -34.47
C VAL A 69 -0.40 15.16 -35.85
N LYS A 70 0.31 14.82 -36.91
CA LYS A 70 -0.11 14.91 -38.33
C LYS A 70 -0.35 13.51 -38.88
N PRO A 71 -1.00 13.38 -40.05
CA PRO A 71 -1.10 12.12 -40.78
C PRO A 71 0.27 11.45 -40.93
N LYS A 72 0.32 10.11 -40.71
CA LYS A 72 1.51 9.26 -40.82
C LYS A 72 2.56 9.47 -39.71
N ASP A 73 2.37 10.38 -38.78
CA ASP A 73 3.29 10.49 -37.67
C ASP A 73 3.30 9.19 -36.84
N VAL A 74 4.48 8.74 -36.48
CA VAL A 74 4.70 7.63 -35.53
C VAL A 74 4.89 8.21 -34.14
N VAL A 75 3.90 8.01 -33.29
CA VAL A 75 3.92 8.48 -31.90
C VAL A 75 4.29 7.32 -30.99
N ARG A 76 5.34 7.51 -30.16
CA ARG A 76 5.79 6.48 -29.21
C ARG A 76 5.84 7.03 -27.79
N ILE A 77 5.53 6.17 -26.81
CA ILE A 77 5.86 6.42 -25.40
C ILE A 77 7.00 5.49 -25.06
N VAL A 78 8.10 6.07 -24.56
CA VAL A 78 9.29 5.36 -24.15
C VAL A 78 9.59 5.63 -22.69
N LEU A 79 10.00 4.61 -21.92
CA LEU A 79 10.34 4.71 -20.52
C LEU A 79 11.67 3.99 -20.26
N ALA A 80 12.35 4.37 -19.17
CA ALA A 80 13.63 3.78 -18.78
C ALA A 80 13.53 2.33 -18.25
N HIS A 81 12.36 1.74 -18.25
CA HIS A 81 12.12 0.35 -17.85
C HIS A 81 11.31 -0.36 -18.94
N PRO A 82 11.47 -1.68 -19.14
CA PRO A 82 10.73 -2.42 -20.15
C PRO A 82 9.22 -2.39 -19.87
N PRO A 83 8.35 -2.55 -20.90
CA PRO A 83 6.92 -2.68 -20.73
C PRO A 83 6.63 -3.94 -19.91
N HIS A 84 5.84 -3.78 -18.86
CA HIS A 84 5.45 -4.88 -17.99
C HIS A 84 4.18 -5.54 -18.53
N GLU A 85 4.34 -6.38 -19.54
CA GLU A 85 3.24 -7.10 -20.17
C GLU A 85 2.74 -8.27 -19.31
N ASN A 86 3.55 -8.76 -18.36
CA ASN A 86 3.20 -9.92 -17.54
C ASN A 86 3.71 -9.79 -16.11
N LEU A 87 3.02 -8.99 -15.30
CA LEU A 87 3.37 -8.79 -13.87
C LEU A 87 2.97 -9.98 -12.99
N LEU A 88 2.10 -10.86 -13.48
CA LEU A 88 1.57 -12.02 -12.77
C LEU A 88 2.39 -13.27 -13.11
N VAL A 89 3.70 -13.20 -12.90
CA VAL A 89 4.62 -14.33 -13.07
C VAL A 89 4.77 -15.07 -11.75
N ALA A 90 4.76 -16.41 -11.79
CA ALA A 90 5.05 -17.26 -10.63
C ALA A 90 6.51 -17.06 -10.19
N GLU A 91 6.70 -16.78 -8.91
CA GLU A 91 8.04 -16.64 -8.31
C GLU A 91 8.13 -17.51 -7.05
N ASP A 92 9.24 -18.21 -6.87
CA ASP A 92 9.50 -19.03 -5.68
C ASP A 92 9.83 -18.13 -4.47
N ILE A 93 8.77 -17.56 -3.89
CA ILE A 93 8.84 -16.67 -2.74
C ILE A 93 8.28 -17.41 -1.53
N PRO A 94 9.03 -17.52 -0.42
CA PRO A 94 8.50 -18.11 0.81
C PRO A 94 7.26 -17.37 1.32
N ILE A 95 6.18 -18.10 1.56
CA ILE A 95 4.93 -17.59 2.12
C ILE A 95 4.73 -18.21 3.50
N ASP A 96 4.54 -17.38 4.51
CA ASP A 96 4.16 -17.82 5.86
C ASP A 96 2.67 -18.12 5.89
N ILE A 97 2.32 -19.42 5.75
CA ILE A 97 0.95 -19.92 5.69
C ILE A 97 0.52 -20.34 7.09
N ILE A 98 -0.46 -19.63 7.66
CA ILE A 98 -1.03 -19.92 8.99
C ILE A 98 -2.11 -21.01 8.92
N TYR A 99 -2.84 -21.05 7.81
CA TYR A 99 -3.88 -22.04 7.55
C TYR A 99 -4.06 -22.23 6.05
N GLU A 100 -4.33 -23.45 5.63
CA GLU A 100 -4.67 -23.78 4.25
C GLU A 100 -5.60 -24.99 4.18
N ASP A 101 -6.60 -24.91 3.31
CA ASP A 101 -7.43 -26.03 2.88
C ASP A 101 -7.65 -25.98 1.35
N ASP A 102 -8.57 -26.79 0.83
CA ASP A 102 -8.87 -26.82 -0.61
C ASP A 102 -9.55 -25.54 -1.12
N THR A 103 -10.06 -24.72 -0.23
CA THR A 103 -10.95 -23.59 -0.54
C THR A 103 -10.25 -22.25 -0.41
N LEU A 104 -9.43 -22.08 0.61
CA LEU A 104 -8.78 -20.83 0.96
C LEU A 104 -7.45 -21.06 1.70
N MET A 105 -6.66 -20.00 1.84
CA MET A 105 -5.53 -19.96 2.76
C MET A 105 -5.51 -18.66 3.55
N VAL A 106 -4.90 -18.68 4.73
CA VAL A 106 -4.58 -17.51 5.53
C VAL A 106 -3.07 -17.37 5.63
N VAL A 107 -2.55 -16.24 5.21
CA VAL A 107 -1.11 -15.96 5.18
C VAL A 107 -0.76 -14.84 6.13
N ASN A 108 0.42 -14.90 6.74
CA ASN A 108 1.02 -13.83 7.52
C ASN A 108 2.04 -13.08 6.65
N LYS A 109 1.63 -11.99 6.05
CA LYS A 109 2.49 -11.22 5.15
C LYS A 109 3.58 -10.47 5.93
N PRO A 110 4.86 -10.61 5.57
CA PRO A 110 5.92 -9.79 6.16
C PRO A 110 5.75 -8.31 5.76
N ALA A 111 6.33 -7.41 6.56
CA ALA A 111 6.51 -6.01 6.17
C ALA A 111 7.48 -5.90 4.98
N GLY A 112 7.37 -4.84 4.19
CA GLY A 112 8.19 -4.61 2.99
C GLY A 112 7.67 -5.32 1.74
N MET A 113 6.85 -6.35 1.86
CA MET A 113 6.25 -7.07 0.74
C MET A 113 4.97 -6.38 0.26
N VAL A 114 4.89 -6.09 -1.03
CA VAL A 114 3.66 -5.61 -1.69
C VAL A 114 2.73 -6.79 -1.94
N VAL A 115 1.42 -6.59 -1.80
CA VAL A 115 0.44 -7.67 -2.02
C VAL A 115 0.30 -8.03 -3.49
N HIS A 116 0.24 -7.03 -4.39
CA HIS A 116 0.00 -7.23 -5.82
C HIS A 116 0.90 -6.29 -6.63
N PRO A 117 1.45 -6.73 -7.78
CA PRO A 117 2.27 -5.89 -8.63
C PRO A 117 1.66 -4.52 -8.93
N GLY A 118 2.50 -3.50 -8.99
CA GLY A 118 2.07 -2.13 -9.24
C GLY A 118 3.27 -1.21 -9.41
N HIS A 119 3.01 0.08 -9.60
CA HIS A 119 4.04 1.08 -9.88
C HIS A 119 5.21 1.02 -8.88
N GLY A 120 6.42 0.78 -9.40
CA GLY A 120 7.66 0.66 -8.62
C GLY A 120 7.82 -0.67 -7.84
N ASN A 121 6.90 -1.64 -8.00
CA ASN A 121 7.00 -2.98 -7.39
C ASN A 121 6.36 -3.99 -8.35
N TYR A 122 7.12 -4.39 -9.35
CA TYR A 122 6.60 -5.17 -10.49
C TYR A 122 6.76 -6.67 -10.30
N SER A 123 7.61 -7.11 -9.39
CA SER A 123 7.93 -8.49 -9.02
C SER A 123 8.12 -8.60 -7.51
N GLY A 124 8.36 -9.79 -6.99
CA GLY A 124 8.60 -10.01 -5.57
C GLY A 124 7.36 -9.75 -4.70
N THR A 125 6.16 -9.80 -5.26
CA THR A 125 4.92 -9.52 -4.53
C THR A 125 4.31 -10.80 -3.95
N LEU A 126 3.41 -10.64 -2.98
CA LEU A 126 2.70 -11.80 -2.42
C LEU A 126 2.00 -12.60 -3.51
N VAL A 127 1.36 -11.95 -4.50
CA VAL A 127 0.67 -12.63 -5.60
C VAL A 127 1.64 -13.45 -6.46
N ASN A 128 2.86 -12.98 -6.73
CA ASN A 128 3.84 -13.76 -7.48
C ASN A 128 4.16 -15.09 -6.75
N GLY A 129 4.32 -15.05 -5.42
CA GLY A 129 4.52 -16.25 -4.61
C GLY A 129 3.26 -17.12 -4.53
N LEU A 130 2.07 -16.52 -4.41
CA LEU A 130 0.80 -17.27 -4.40
C LEU A 130 0.56 -18.04 -5.69
N ILE A 131 0.85 -17.44 -6.85
CA ILE A 131 0.74 -18.11 -8.16
C ILE A 131 1.73 -19.29 -8.27
N HIS A 132 2.90 -19.18 -7.64
CA HIS A 132 3.87 -20.27 -7.58
C HIS A 132 3.38 -21.40 -6.66
N HIS A 133 2.78 -21.05 -5.51
CA HIS A 133 2.29 -22.01 -4.52
C HIS A 133 1.00 -22.75 -4.97
N VAL A 134 0.09 -22.06 -5.67
CA VAL A 134 -1.19 -22.61 -6.15
C VAL A 134 -1.31 -22.42 -7.65
N GLU A 135 -1.38 -23.55 -8.37
CA GLU A 135 -1.34 -23.59 -9.84
C GLU A 135 -2.48 -22.79 -10.49
N ASN A 136 -3.68 -22.80 -9.91
CA ASN A 136 -4.87 -22.16 -10.50
C ASN A 136 -5.62 -21.32 -9.44
N LEU A 137 -5.21 -20.08 -9.24
CA LEU A 137 -5.94 -19.16 -8.40
C LEU A 137 -7.09 -18.49 -9.17
N PRO A 138 -8.28 -18.36 -8.57
CA PRO A 138 -9.40 -17.63 -9.16
C PRO A 138 -9.02 -16.14 -9.32
N THR A 139 -9.47 -15.53 -10.40
CA THR A 139 -9.13 -14.14 -10.72
C THR A 139 -10.38 -13.27 -10.74
N ASN A 140 -10.35 -12.13 -10.08
CA ASN A 140 -11.44 -11.15 -10.10
C ASN A 140 -11.31 -10.19 -11.30
N SER A 141 -12.32 -9.35 -11.51
CA SER A 141 -12.38 -8.34 -12.59
C SER A 141 -11.21 -7.33 -12.59
N ASN A 142 -10.41 -7.29 -11.54
CA ASN A 142 -9.22 -6.42 -11.44
C ASN A 142 -7.92 -7.22 -11.64
N GLU A 143 -7.98 -8.42 -12.18
CA GLU A 143 -6.83 -9.29 -12.42
C GLU A 143 -5.99 -9.54 -11.15
N ARG A 144 -6.66 -9.82 -10.01
CA ARG A 144 -6.01 -10.06 -8.71
C ARG A 144 -6.23 -11.49 -8.25
N PRO A 145 -5.37 -12.44 -8.65
CA PRO A 145 -5.52 -13.85 -8.30
C PRO A 145 -5.64 -14.07 -6.79
N GLY A 146 -6.68 -14.76 -6.37
CA GLY A 146 -6.94 -15.13 -4.98
C GLY A 146 -7.28 -14.00 -4.01
N LEU A 147 -7.05 -12.74 -4.38
CA LEU A 147 -7.14 -11.62 -3.45
C LEU A 147 -8.55 -11.07 -3.28
N VAL A 148 -9.04 -11.05 -2.06
CA VAL A 148 -10.32 -10.44 -1.66
C VAL A 148 -10.12 -9.15 -0.86
N HIS A 149 -8.93 -8.92 -0.31
CA HIS A 149 -8.51 -7.68 0.36
C HIS A 149 -6.99 -7.49 0.29
N ARG A 150 -6.52 -6.41 0.87
CA ARG A 150 -5.09 -6.09 0.90
C ARG A 150 -4.71 -5.32 2.16
N ILE A 151 -3.42 -5.37 2.51
CA ILE A 151 -2.76 -4.48 3.46
C ILE A 151 -1.61 -3.75 2.76
N ASP A 152 -1.11 -2.66 3.36
CA ASP A 152 -0.05 -1.85 2.77
C ASP A 152 1.29 -2.61 2.70
N LYS A 153 2.23 -2.15 1.86
CA LYS A 153 3.57 -2.73 1.70
C LYS A 153 4.23 -3.01 3.05
N ASP A 154 4.34 -1.99 3.88
CA ASP A 154 5.08 -2.04 5.14
C ASP A 154 4.20 -2.40 6.35
N THR A 155 2.92 -2.74 6.11
CA THR A 155 2.06 -3.36 7.11
C THR A 155 2.26 -4.87 7.07
N SER A 156 2.57 -5.46 8.20
CA SER A 156 2.66 -6.91 8.38
C SER A 156 1.35 -7.52 8.84
N GLY A 157 1.21 -8.85 8.74
CA GLY A 157 0.11 -9.59 9.34
C GLY A 157 -0.84 -10.29 8.38
N LEU A 158 -1.99 -10.66 8.89
CA LEU A 158 -2.90 -11.63 8.29
C LEU A 158 -3.65 -11.12 7.06
N LEU A 159 -3.67 -11.98 6.03
CA LEU A 159 -4.55 -11.89 4.87
C LEU A 159 -5.21 -13.24 4.60
N VAL A 160 -6.45 -13.22 4.09
CA VAL A 160 -7.11 -14.40 3.51
C VAL A 160 -7.04 -14.36 1.99
N VAL A 161 -6.72 -15.49 1.40
CA VAL A 161 -6.61 -15.72 -0.04
C VAL A 161 -7.60 -16.81 -0.43
N ALA A 162 -8.40 -16.58 -1.46
CA ALA A 162 -9.31 -17.56 -2.01
C ALA A 162 -8.58 -18.49 -3.00
N LYS A 163 -8.81 -19.80 -2.91
CA LYS A 163 -8.27 -20.80 -3.84
C LYS A 163 -9.29 -21.23 -4.90
N THR A 164 -10.58 -20.91 -4.69
CA THR A 164 -11.66 -21.23 -5.62
C THR A 164 -12.51 -20.00 -5.93
N GLU A 165 -13.17 -19.99 -7.09
CA GLU A 165 -14.13 -18.94 -7.52
C GLU A 165 -15.24 -18.75 -6.48
N PHE A 166 -15.78 -19.85 -5.95
CA PHE A 166 -16.82 -19.81 -4.93
C PHE A 166 -16.32 -19.13 -3.64
N ALA A 167 -15.12 -19.47 -3.20
CA ALA A 167 -14.51 -18.84 -2.02
C ALA A 167 -14.27 -17.35 -2.26
N MET A 168 -13.77 -16.98 -3.44
CA MET A 168 -13.53 -15.59 -3.80
C MET A 168 -14.82 -14.76 -3.73
N ALA A 169 -15.90 -15.24 -4.34
CA ALA A 169 -17.19 -14.56 -4.32
C ALA A 169 -17.73 -14.42 -2.89
N HIS A 170 -17.67 -15.50 -2.11
CA HIS A 170 -18.21 -15.56 -0.76
C HIS A 170 -17.42 -14.68 0.22
N LEU A 171 -16.09 -14.73 0.18
CA LEU A 171 -15.22 -13.89 1.01
C LEU A 171 -15.34 -12.42 0.61
N SER A 172 -15.31 -12.10 -0.70
CA SER A 172 -15.51 -10.74 -1.19
C SER A 172 -16.82 -10.12 -0.68
N LYS A 173 -17.90 -10.94 -0.67
CA LYS A 173 -19.18 -10.51 -0.11
C LYS A 173 -19.09 -10.19 1.38
N GLN A 174 -18.38 -10.99 2.18
CA GLN A 174 -18.20 -10.72 3.61
C GLN A 174 -17.42 -9.43 3.86
N PHE A 175 -16.40 -9.13 3.04
CA PHE A 175 -15.70 -7.84 3.11
C PHE A 175 -16.59 -6.67 2.71
N PHE A 176 -17.43 -6.85 1.69
CA PHE A 176 -18.41 -5.86 1.25
C PHE A 176 -19.49 -5.60 2.32
N ASP A 177 -20.06 -6.66 2.88
CA ASP A 177 -21.10 -6.61 3.92
C ASP A 177 -20.52 -6.22 5.31
N ARG A 178 -19.19 -6.05 5.44
CA ARG A 178 -18.50 -5.70 6.69
C ARG A 178 -18.69 -6.71 7.83
N THR A 179 -18.85 -7.98 7.49
CA THR A 179 -19.05 -9.06 8.47
C THR A 179 -17.75 -9.72 8.93
N THR A 180 -16.60 -9.32 8.35
CA THR A 180 -15.27 -9.78 8.74
C THR A 180 -14.81 -9.08 10.01
N ASN A 181 -14.11 -9.81 10.89
CA ASN A 181 -13.48 -9.27 12.10
C ASN A 181 -11.99 -9.00 11.81
N ARG A 182 -11.60 -7.72 11.75
CA ARG A 182 -10.22 -7.33 11.46
C ARG A 182 -9.70 -6.43 12.55
N LYS A 183 -8.67 -6.89 13.27
CA LYS A 183 -8.02 -6.10 14.29
C LYS A 183 -6.57 -5.86 13.93
N TYR A 184 -6.13 -4.64 14.14
CA TYR A 184 -4.77 -4.18 13.91
C TYR A 184 -4.18 -3.66 15.21
N LEU A 185 -2.88 -3.81 15.39
CA LEU A 185 -2.13 -3.08 16.40
C LEU A 185 -1.37 -1.94 15.73
N ALA A 186 -1.46 -0.76 16.32
CA ALA A 186 -0.73 0.42 15.87
C ALA A 186 -0.07 1.13 17.05
N LEU A 187 1.20 1.54 16.90
CA LEU A 187 1.84 2.48 17.81
C LEU A 187 1.67 3.88 17.23
N VAL A 188 1.09 4.80 17.99
CA VAL A 188 0.80 6.16 17.55
C VAL A 188 1.51 7.18 18.41
N TRP A 189 1.86 8.34 17.84
CA TRP A 189 2.43 9.45 18.55
C TRP A 189 1.42 10.11 19.49
N GLY A 190 1.89 10.45 20.66
CA GLY A 190 1.12 11.14 21.70
C GLY A 190 0.44 10.21 22.69
N ASN A 191 -0.03 10.79 23.78
CA ASN A 191 -0.85 10.10 24.78
C ASN A 191 -2.32 10.31 24.40
N MET A 192 -3.01 9.22 24.03
CA MET A 192 -4.44 9.26 23.72
C MET A 192 -5.21 9.61 25.01
N GLU A 193 -6.10 10.60 24.95
CA GLU A 193 -6.89 11.02 26.11
C GLU A 193 -7.91 9.94 26.49
N ASP A 194 -8.71 9.50 25.52
CA ASP A 194 -9.73 8.49 25.70
C ASP A 194 -9.16 7.06 25.61
N ASN A 195 -9.74 6.14 26.40
CA ASN A 195 -9.36 4.73 26.38
C ASN A 195 -9.85 3.99 25.13
N GLU A 196 -10.91 4.47 24.53
CA GLU A 196 -11.50 3.94 23.30
C GLU A 196 -12.25 5.05 22.57
N GLY A 197 -12.43 4.87 21.26
CA GLY A 197 -13.15 5.84 20.46
C GLY A 197 -13.37 5.37 19.03
N THR A 198 -14.06 6.22 18.28
CA THR A 198 -14.35 5.98 16.86
C THR A 198 -13.89 7.17 16.05
N ILE A 199 -13.14 6.87 14.97
CA ILE A 199 -12.71 7.87 13.99
C ILE A 199 -13.53 7.62 12.73
N GLU A 200 -14.29 8.61 12.32
CA GLU A 200 -15.18 8.54 11.17
C GLU A 200 -14.92 9.71 10.21
N GLY A 201 -15.03 9.44 8.91
CA GLY A 201 -14.91 10.45 7.87
C GLY A 201 -14.71 9.81 6.50
N ASN A 202 -14.86 10.59 5.44
CA ASN A 202 -14.61 10.12 4.09
C ASN A 202 -13.12 10.13 3.79
N ILE A 203 -12.56 8.97 3.40
CA ILE A 203 -11.16 8.87 2.99
C ILE A 203 -11.06 9.01 1.48
N GLY A 204 -10.32 10.00 1.03
CA GLY A 204 -10.05 10.30 -0.37
C GLY A 204 -8.59 10.65 -0.60
N ARG A 205 -8.19 10.73 -1.88
CA ARG A 205 -6.83 11.13 -2.24
C ARG A 205 -6.59 12.59 -1.87
N SER A 206 -5.49 12.85 -1.14
CA SER A 206 -5.12 14.20 -0.73
C SER A 206 -4.97 15.15 -1.94
N PHE A 207 -5.50 16.37 -1.83
CA PHE A 207 -5.31 17.40 -2.84
C PHE A 207 -3.89 18.00 -2.81
N LYS A 208 -3.25 17.97 -1.63
CA LYS A 208 -1.90 18.53 -1.43
C LYS A 208 -0.81 17.54 -1.81
N ASN A 209 -0.97 16.26 -1.44
CA ASN A 209 0.00 15.21 -1.72
C ASN A 209 -0.72 13.95 -2.22
N ARG A 210 -0.70 13.72 -3.52
CA ARG A 210 -1.40 12.60 -4.15
C ARG A 210 -0.91 11.20 -3.73
N LEU A 211 0.19 11.10 -3.03
CA LEU A 211 0.68 9.85 -2.44
C LEU A 211 0.01 9.52 -1.09
N GLN A 212 -0.68 10.50 -0.49
CA GLN A 212 -1.40 10.35 0.77
C GLN A 212 -2.92 10.27 0.55
N MET A 213 -3.60 9.75 1.56
CA MET A 213 -5.05 9.84 1.72
C MET A 213 -5.33 10.83 2.84
N ASP A 214 -6.36 11.65 2.67
CA ASP A 214 -6.84 12.58 3.70
C ASP A 214 -8.26 12.21 4.11
N VAL A 215 -8.67 12.69 5.28
CA VAL A 215 -10.02 12.58 5.80
C VAL A 215 -10.79 13.85 5.45
N PHE A 216 -11.95 13.70 4.85
CA PHE A 216 -12.86 14.77 4.47
C PHE A 216 -14.14 14.66 5.28
N HIS A 217 -14.47 15.71 6.02
CA HIS A 217 -15.66 15.74 6.89
C HIS A 217 -16.96 15.88 6.12
N GLU A 218 -16.93 16.68 5.06
CA GLU A 218 -18.15 17.02 4.31
C GLU A 218 -18.11 16.40 2.90
N GLY A 219 -19.12 15.69 2.60
CA GLY A 219 -19.85 15.26 1.42
C GLY A 219 -19.09 14.62 0.27
N ASP A 220 -18.53 15.37 -0.64
CA ASP A 220 -18.39 14.92 -2.03
C ASP A 220 -17.07 14.26 -2.39
N HIS A 221 -16.08 14.23 -1.50
CA HIS A 221 -14.77 13.66 -1.79
C HIS A 221 -14.43 12.48 -0.89
N GLY A 222 -13.96 11.41 -1.53
CA GLY A 222 -13.58 10.18 -0.83
C GLY A 222 -14.75 9.22 -0.59
N LYS A 223 -14.48 8.19 0.21
CA LYS A 223 -15.45 7.13 0.54
C LYS A 223 -15.52 6.99 2.05
N HIS A 224 -16.72 6.87 2.56
CA HIS A 224 -16.99 6.68 3.99
C HIS A 224 -16.10 5.59 4.61
N ALA A 225 -15.53 5.91 5.77
CA ALA A 225 -14.62 5.05 6.52
C ALA A 225 -14.85 5.19 8.02
N VAL A 226 -14.78 4.06 8.73
CA VAL A 226 -14.93 3.98 10.18
C VAL A 226 -13.85 3.10 10.77
N THR A 227 -13.13 3.63 11.77
CA THR A 227 -12.11 2.92 12.56
C THR A 227 -12.44 3.09 14.03
N HIS A 228 -12.73 1.99 14.73
CA HIS A 228 -12.79 1.98 16.19
C HIS A 228 -11.40 1.72 16.72
N TYR A 229 -11.04 2.37 17.84
CA TYR A 229 -9.79 2.08 18.52
C TYR A 229 -10.02 1.85 20.03
N LYS A 230 -9.12 1.07 20.61
CA LYS A 230 -9.01 0.86 22.04
C LYS A 230 -7.54 0.95 22.44
N VAL A 231 -7.25 1.73 23.47
CA VAL A 231 -5.90 1.83 24.03
C VAL A 231 -5.54 0.51 24.69
N VAL A 232 -4.39 -0.02 24.30
CA VAL A 232 -3.80 -1.24 24.89
C VAL A 232 -2.80 -0.85 25.99
N GLU A 233 -1.88 0.08 25.68
CA GLU A 233 -0.88 0.55 26.62
C GLU A 233 -0.46 1.99 26.29
N ARG A 234 -0.27 2.82 27.33
CA ARG A 234 0.26 4.18 27.20
C ARG A 234 1.69 4.23 27.66
N PHE A 235 2.52 4.79 26.80
CA PHE A 235 3.89 5.18 27.13
C PHE A 235 3.93 6.71 27.29
N THR A 236 5.07 7.26 27.66
CA THR A 236 5.16 8.71 27.94
C THR A 236 4.77 9.58 26.73
N TYR A 237 5.16 9.22 25.52
CA TYR A 237 4.95 10.03 24.31
C TYR A 237 4.37 9.27 23.13
N VAL A 238 4.04 8.01 23.31
CA VAL A 238 3.37 7.18 22.31
C VAL A 238 2.32 6.29 22.99
N THR A 239 1.34 5.83 22.22
CA THR A 239 0.28 4.95 22.70
C THR A 239 0.14 3.75 21.77
N LEU A 240 0.11 2.54 22.33
CA LEU A 240 -0.26 1.33 21.61
C LEU A 240 -1.79 1.21 21.59
N VAL A 241 -2.36 1.08 20.41
CA VAL A 241 -3.81 0.95 20.22
C VAL A 241 -4.15 -0.29 19.40
N GLU A 242 -5.25 -0.94 19.77
CA GLU A 242 -5.95 -1.92 18.93
C GLU A 242 -6.96 -1.15 18.06
N CYS A 243 -6.94 -1.38 16.75
CA CYS A 243 -7.87 -0.80 15.80
C CYS A 243 -8.78 -1.87 15.23
N LYS A 244 -10.10 -1.69 15.28
CA LYS A 244 -11.10 -2.53 14.62
C LYS A 244 -11.71 -1.77 13.44
N LEU A 245 -11.65 -2.38 12.26
CA LEU A 245 -12.11 -1.76 11.03
C LEU A 245 -13.53 -2.22 10.65
N GLU A 246 -14.45 -1.28 10.40
CA GLU A 246 -15.67 -1.56 9.66
C GLU A 246 -15.42 -1.51 8.16
N THR A 247 -14.63 -0.58 7.69
CA THR A 247 -14.29 -0.37 6.28
C THR A 247 -12.81 -0.68 6.03
N GLY A 248 -12.40 -0.83 4.76
CA GLY A 248 -11.01 -1.11 4.38
C GLY A 248 -10.54 -0.17 3.26
N ARG A 249 -10.46 1.15 3.54
CA ARG A 249 -9.96 2.13 2.57
C ARG A 249 -8.43 2.14 2.56
N THR A 250 -7.86 2.53 1.43
CA THR A 250 -6.39 2.69 1.30
C THR A 250 -5.87 3.58 2.41
N HIS A 251 -4.83 3.13 3.12
CA HIS A 251 -4.19 3.82 4.25
C HIS A 251 -5.16 4.27 5.36
N GLN A 252 -6.29 3.60 5.55
CA GLN A 252 -7.37 4.07 6.43
C GLN A 252 -6.90 4.40 7.84
N ILE A 253 -6.28 3.46 8.55
CA ILE A 253 -5.78 3.66 9.91
C ILE A 253 -4.78 4.83 9.94
N ARG A 254 -3.87 4.88 9.00
CA ARG A 254 -2.82 5.90 8.88
C ARG A 254 -3.41 7.30 8.71
N ALA A 255 -4.38 7.45 7.78
CA ALA A 255 -5.07 8.72 7.54
C ALA A 255 -5.94 9.14 8.74
N HIS A 256 -6.68 8.23 9.33
CA HIS A 256 -7.54 8.49 10.50
C HIS A 256 -6.74 8.96 11.70
N PHE A 257 -5.64 8.27 12.05
CA PHE A 257 -4.83 8.68 13.20
C PHE A 257 -4.07 9.98 12.94
N LYS A 258 -3.58 10.24 11.72
CA LYS A 258 -3.05 11.56 11.37
C LYS A 258 -4.10 12.65 11.54
N TYR A 259 -5.33 12.39 11.11
CA TYR A 259 -6.44 13.34 11.18
C TYR A 259 -6.75 13.78 12.62
N ILE A 260 -6.73 12.85 13.58
CA ILE A 260 -6.93 13.16 15.00
C ILE A 260 -5.65 13.60 15.73
N GLY A 261 -4.54 13.86 15.00
CA GLY A 261 -3.28 14.36 15.58
C GLY A 261 -2.38 13.32 16.25
N HIS A 262 -2.65 12.03 16.00
CA HIS A 262 -1.92 10.89 16.54
C HIS A 262 -1.30 10.03 15.43
N THR A 263 -0.51 10.62 14.54
CA THR A 263 0.14 9.92 13.42
C THR A 263 0.86 8.65 13.90
N LEU A 264 0.81 7.57 13.09
CA LEU A 264 1.51 6.33 13.41
C LEU A 264 3.02 6.56 13.56
N PHE A 265 3.61 5.90 14.53
CA PHE A 265 5.05 5.96 14.80
C PHE A 265 5.84 5.45 13.59
N ASN A 266 6.83 6.22 13.17
CA ASN A 266 7.70 6.00 12.01
C ASN A 266 6.95 5.81 10.67
N ASP A 267 5.79 6.44 10.51
CA ASP A 267 5.10 6.50 9.22
C ASP A 267 5.66 7.64 8.36
N GLU A 268 6.67 7.34 7.55
CA GLU A 268 7.35 8.32 6.68
C GLU A 268 6.36 9.08 5.79
N ARG A 269 5.41 8.36 5.18
CA ARG A 269 4.46 8.96 4.25
C ARG A 269 3.52 9.97 4.92
N TYR A 270 3.22 9.78 6.19
CA TYR A 270 2.31 10.64 6.95
C TYR A 270 3.01 11.56 7.95
N GLY A 271 4.36 11.58 7.96
CA GLY A 271 5.17 12.45 8.80
C GLY A 271 5.37 11.91 10.22
N GLY A 272 5.14 10.62 10.44
CA GLY A 272 5.37 9.96 11.73
C GLY A 272 6.82 9.59 12.00
N ASN A 273 7.71 9.76 11.01
CA ASN A 273 9.15 9.61 11.10
C ASN A 273 9.85 10.88 11.64
N ASP A 274 9.10 11.93 11.95
CA ASP A 274 9.54 13.08 12.73
C ASP A 274 9.21 12.87 14.21
N ILE A 275 9.92 13.58 15.10
CA ILE A 275 9.63 13.58 16.53
C ILE A 275 8.44 14.51 16.78
N LEU A 276 7.24 13.95 16.82
CA LEU A 276 6.02 14.73 16.93
C LEU A 276 5.65 15.09 18.38
N LYS A 277 6.11 14.32 19.35
CA LYS A 277 5.85 14.52 20.79
C LYS A 277 7.12 14.25 21.58
N GLY A 278 7.27 14.92 22.74
CA GLY A 278 8.37 14.68 23.65
C GLY A 278 9.12 15.95 24.04
N THR A 279 10.40 15.80 24.33
CA THR A 279 11.27 16.87 24.81
C THR A 279 12.30 17.30 23.76
N THR A 280 12.93 18.44 23.96
CA THR A 280 13.99 18.96 23.08
C THR A 280 15.39 18.44 23.46
N PHE A 281 15.49 17.60 24.50
CA PHE A 281 16.79 17.10 24.97
C PHE A 281 17.44 16.14 23.96
N THR A 282 18.73 16.28 23.77
CA THR A 282 19.54 15.43 22.85
C THR A 282 19.41 13.95 23.15
N LYS A 283 19.37 13.54 24.44
CA LYS A 283 19.19 12.15 24.84
C LYS A 283 17.85 11.57 24.39
N TYR A 284 16.79 12.36 24.47
CA TYR A 284 15.48 11.95 23.99
C TYR A 284 15.45 11.80 22.46
N LYS A 285 16.01 12.78 21.74
CA LYS A 285 16.14 12.70 20.28
C LYS A 285 16.89 11.42 19.86
N GLN A 286 18.02 11.15 20.49
CA GLN A 286 18.83 9.94 20.22
C GLN A 286 18.07 8.65 20.55
N PHE A 287 17.28 8.63 21.63
CA PHE A 287 16.43 7.51 21.97
C PHE A 287 15.37 7.25 20.86
N VAL A 288 14.67 8.27 20.40
CA VAL A 288 13.65 8.12 19.34
C VAL A 288 14.29 7.69 18.01
N GLU A 289 15.42 8.27 17.63
CA GLU A 289 16.19 7.85 16.43
C GLU A 289 16.60 6.35 16.50
N ASN A 290 16.95 5.87 17.69
CA ASN A 290 17.23 4.44 17.90
C ASN A 290 15.96 3.59 17.80
N CYS A 291 14.81 4.07 18.25
CA CYS A 291 13.52 3.39 18.02
C CYS A 291 13.16 3.34 16.52
N PHE A 292 13.40 4.41 15.76
CA PHE A 292 13.18 4.43 14.31
C PHE A 292 14.07 3.43 13.57
N LYS A 293 15.32 3.23 14.02
CA LYS A 293 16.22 2.21 13.43
C LYS A 293 15.74 0.79 13.70
N VAL A 294 15.16 0.53 14.87
CA VAL A 294 14.63 -0.79 15.24
C VAL A 294 13.35 -1.10 14.49
N LEU A 295 12.50 -0.10 14.31
CA LEU A 295 11.24 -0.21 13.56
C LEU A 295 11.26 0.76 12.37
N PRO A 296 11.90 0.41 11.23
CA PRO A 296 12.13 1.32 10.09
C PRO A 296 10.92 1.44 9.15
N ARG A 297 9.71 1.40 9.70
CA ARG A 297 8.45 1.44 8.96
C ARG A 297 7.30 1.94 9.85
N GLN A 298 6.13 2.22 9.26
CA GLN A 298 4.96 2.50 10.08
C GLN A 298 4.69 1.34 11.05
N ALA A 299 4.47 1.69 12.31
CA ALA A 299 4.12 0.75 13.37
C ALA A 299 2.68 0.27 13.22
N LEU A 300 2.43 -0.64 12.27
CA LEU A 300 1.11 -1.18 11.95
C LEU A 300 1.19 -2.67 11.63
N HIS A 301 0.32 -3.46 12.26
CA HIS A 301 0.27 -4.90 12.13
C HIS A 301 -1.17 -5.42 12.12
N ALA A 302 -1.54 -6.20 11.11
CA ALA A 302 -2.84 -6.87 10.99
C ALA A 302 -2.87 -8.12 11.88
N LYS A 303 -3.21 -7.93 13.15
CA LYS A 303 -3.06 -8.91 14.24
C LYS A 303 -4.08 -10.04 14.17
N THR A 304 -5.36 -9.70 13.95
CA THR A 304 -6.46 -10.68 13.99
C THR A 304 -7.30 -10.60 12.72
N LEU A 305 -7.67 -11.75 12.19
CA LEU A 305 -8.57 -11.88 11.04
C LEU A 305 -9.62 -12.95 11.32
N GLY A 306 -10.90 -12.55 11.25
CA GLY A 306 -12.04 -13.47 11.39
C GLY A 306 -13.03 -13.34 10.25
N PHE A 307 -13.54 -14.47 9.79
CA PHE A 307 -14.52 -14.58 8.71
C PHE A 307 -15.27 -15.92 8.79
N ARG A 308 -16.40 -16.04 8.10
CA ARG A 308 -17.09 -17.32 7.94
C ARG A 308 -16.48 -18.12 6.79
N HIS A 309 -16.15 -19.38 7.06
CA HIS A 309 -15.63 -20.27 6.02
C HIS A 309 -16.66 -20.44 4.88
N PRO A 310 -16.24 -20.32 3.60
CA PRO A 310 -17.16 -20.34 2.46
C PRO A 310 -18.01 -21.62 2.35
N ILE A 311 -17.44 -22.79 2.67
CA ILE A 311 -18.11 -24.10 2.58
C ILE A 311 -18.79 -24.47 3.89
N THR A 312 -18.03 -24.58 5.00
CA THR A 312 -18.54 -25.11 6.28
C THR A 312 -19.46 -24.12 6.99
N LYS A 313 -19.40 -22.82 6.64
CA LYS A 313 -20.12 -21.71 7.29
C LYS A 313 -19.71 -21.47 8.75
N GLU A 314 -18.73 -22.17 9.24
CA GLU A 314 -18.18 -21.95 10.59
C GLU A 314 -17.43 -20.64 10.68
N MET A 315 -17.45 -20.02 11.86
CA MET A 315 -16.68 -18.81 12.12
C MET A 315 -15.22 -19.19 12.40
N MET A 316 -14.34 -18.78 11.53
CA MET A 316 -12.90 -18.91 11.69
C MET A 316 -12.31 -17.63 12.24
N GLN A 317 -11.36 -17.75 13.15
CA GLN A 317 -10.61 -16.62 13.68
C GLN A 317 -9.15 -16.99 13.82
N PHE A 318 -8.29 -16.14 13.26
CA PHE A 318 -6.84 -16.29 13.29
C PHE A 318 -6.22 -15.09 14.00
N ASP A 319 -5.13 -15.37 14.68
CA ASP A 319 -4.31 -14.37 15.37
C ASP A 319 -2.83 -14.71 15.09
N CYS A 320 -1.99 -13.72 14.83
CA CYS A 320 -0.56 -13.93 14.60
C CYS A 320 0.26 -13.11 15.59
N ASP A 321 1.47 -13.55 15.86
CA ASP A 321 2.38 -12.86 16.78
C ASP A 321 2.77 -11.47 16.27
N ILE A 322 3.03 -10.58 17.21
CA ILE A 322 3.54 -9.24 16.89
C ILE A 322 4.96 -9.40 16.35
N PRO A 323 5.31 -8.80 15.20
CA PRO A 323 6.66 -8.89 14.65
C PRO A 323 7.71 -8.34 15.60
N GLN A 324 8.92 -8.91 15.54
CA GLN A 324 10.02 -8.60 16.46
C GLN A 324 10.40 -7.11 16.44
N ASP A 325 10.38 -6.45 15.28
CA ASP A 325 10.68 -5.03 15.15
C ASP A 325 9.70 -4.14 15.96
N ILE A 326 8.42 -4.49 15.96
CA ILE A 326 7.41 -3.80 16.78
C ILE A 326 7.62 -4.14 18.26
N THR A 327 7.83 -5.40 18.61
CA THR A 327 8.05 -5.83 20.01
C THR A 327 9.26 -5.13 20.60
N ASP A 328 10.40 -5.14 19.91
CA ASP A 328 11.62 -4.47 20.37
C ASP A 328 11.44 -2.95 20.55
N CYS A 329 10.66 -2.32 19.67
CA CYS A 329 10.33 -0.90 19.78
C CYS A 329 9.46 -0.62 21.01
N LEU A 330 8.45 -1.47 21.27
CA LEU A 330 7.57 -1.35 22.44
C LEU A 330 8.35 -1.54 23.75
N GLU A 331 9.27 -2.50 23.82
CA GLU A 331 10.13 -2.72 24.99
C GLU A 331 11.02 -1.51 25.29
N LYS A 332 11.58 -0.86 24.25
CA LYS A 332 12.34 0.39 24.41
C LYS A 332 11.47 1.49 25.00
N TRP A 333 10.26 1.70 24.48
CA TRP A 333 9.32 2.69 24.99
C TRP A 333 8.88 2.39 26.41
N LYS A 334 8.64 1.13 26.76
CA LYS A 334 8.31 0.69 28.12
C LYS A 334 9.43 1.02 29.11
N THR A 335 10.65 0.66 28.77
CA THR A 335 11.86 0.98 29.57
C THR A 335 12.02 2.49 29.76
N TYR A 336 11.87 3.27 28.67
CA TYR A 336 11.93 4.73 28.73
C TYR A 336 10.86 5.32 29.67
N THR A 337 9.62 4.81 29.59
CA THR A 337 8.52 5.27 30.43
C THR A 337 8.73 4.98 31.90
N LEU A 338 9.30 3.84 32.24
CA LEU A 338 9.63 3.49 33.62
C LEU A 338 10.70 4.43 34.20
N ASN A 339 11.78 4.65 33.44
CA ASN A 339 12.89 5.51 33.90
C ASN A 339 12.55 7.01 33.90
N SER A 340 11.51 7.43 33.21
CA SER A 340 11.06 8.84 33.19
C SER A 340 10.12 9.19 34.36
N LYS A 341 9.70 8.21 35.15
CA LYS A 341 8.87 8.40 36.36
C LYS A 341 9.70 8.47 37.64
N GLU A 342 11.00 8.11 37.58
CA GLU A 342 11.98 8.33 38.63
C GLU A 342 12.63 9.71 38.47
#